data_2e46121b7da23555567ffbb661ae1670
#
_entry.id   2e46121b7da23555567ffbb661ae1670
#
_cell.length_a   1.000
_cell.length_b   1.000
_cell.length_c   1.000
_cell.angle_alpha   90.00
_cell.angle_beta   90.00
_cell.angle_gamma   90.00
#
_symmetry.space_group_name_H-M   'P 1'
#
loop_
_entity.id
_entity.type
_entity.pdbx_description
1 polymer ?
#
loop_
_entity_poly.entity_id
_entity_poly.type
_entity_poly.pdbx_seq_one_letter_code
_entity_poly.pdbx_strand_id
1 'polypeptide(L)'
;MAIAAACVLAITATASAANGGSDRQLRAALAHVAKQCPTYGKAVNRSVWQRGWTFNALYGDCLGNHDGRVWLFVHGRYVGLDSKHPSGEIISLWRDLNTIALLYVLYRPSDPMCCATGGGSVVRYRWTGKRVIRLDPLPPRTASRRRPGRYP
;
A
#
# COMPACT_ATOMS: atom_id res chain seq x y z
N MET A 1 -8.40 53.93 -36.49
CA MET A 1 -9.35 52.92 -35.97
C MET A 1 -8.78 51.57 -36.26
N ALA A 2 -8.27 50.88 -35.26
CA ALA A 2 -7.80 49.54 -35.41
C ALA A 2 -8.21 48.74 -34.16
N ILE A 3 -8.81 47.64 -34.38
CA ILE A 3 -9.56 46.82 -33.48
C ILE A 3 -8.62 45.77 -32.92
N ALA A 4 -8.61 45.63 -31.60
CA ALA A 4 -7.98 44.55 -30.91
C ALA A 4 -8.87 43.31 -31.02
N ALA A 5 -8.30 42.16 -31.31
CA ALA A 5 -8.96 40.86 -31.21
C ALA A 5 -8.11 39.88 -30.43
N ALA A 6 -8.62 39.53 -29.29
CA ALA A 6 -8.77 38.22 -28.65
C ALA A 6 -7.54 37.29 -28.60
N CYS A 7 -7.06 37.15 -27.41
CA CYS A 7 -6.32 35.96 -26.99
C CYS A 7 -7.09 35.28 -25.84
N VAL A 8 -7.99 34.36 -26.19
CA VAL A 8 -8.60 33.38 -25.24
C VAL A 8 -8.55 32.06 -25.92
N LEU A 9 -7.67 31.19 -25.47
CA LEU A 9 -7.78 29.73 -25.64
C LEU A 9 -6.44 29.07 -25.26
N ALA A 10 -6.30 28.60 -24.02
CA ALA A 10 -5.47 27.46 -23.69
C ALA A 10 -5.41 27.17 -22.18
N ILE A 11 -6.51 26.78 -21.54
CA ILE A 11 -6.45 26.30 -20.12
C ILE A 11 -7.31 25.06 -19.89
N THR A 12 -7.44 24.14 -20.81
CA THR A 12 -8.25 22.93 -20.56
C THR A 12 -7.52 21.60 -20.72
N ALA A 13 -6.24 21.59 -21.09
CA ALA A 13 -5.54 20.34 -21.40
C ALA A 13 -4.80 19.68 -20.23
N THR A 14 -4.55 20.39 -19.11
CA THR A 14 -3.66 19.90 -18.05
C THR A 14 -4.33 18.98 -17.02
N ALA A 15 -5.61 19.16 -16.74
CA ALA A 15 -6.32 18.36 -15.73
C ALA A 15 -6.57 16.90 -16.17
N SER A 16 -6.85 16.69 -17.46
CA SER A 16 -7.14 15.35 -18.00
C SER A 16 -5.90 14.45 -18.06
N ALA A 17 -4.73 15.04 -18.32
CA ALA A 17 -3.47 14.28 -18.36
C ALA A 17 -3.02 13.80 -16.98
N ALA A 18 -3.25 14.60 -15.92
CA ALA A 18 -2.92 14.23 -14.54
C ALA A 18 -3.76 13.05 -14.04
N ASN A 19 -5.06 13.04 -14.31
CA ASN A 19 -5.95 11.95 -13.92
C ASN A 19 -5.67 10.65 -14.68
N GLY A 20 -5.40 10.72 -15.97
CA GLY A 20 -5.05 9.56 -16.80
C GLY A 20 -3.71 8.92 -16.40
N GLY A 21 -2.75 9.72 -15.95
CA GLY A 21 -1.48 9.23 -15.41
C GLY A 21 -1.67 8.44 -14.10
N SER A 22 -2.48 8.93 -13.19
CA SER A 22 -2.77 8.30 -11.91
C SER A 22 -3.49 6.95 -12.05
N ASP A 23 -4.46 6.84 -12.95
CA ASP A 23 -5.17 5.57 -13.22
C ASP A 23 -4.27 4.56 -13.91
N ARG A 24 -3.38 5.00 -14.78
CA ARG A 24 -2.34 4.15 -15.39
C ARG A 24 -1.39 3.62 -14.35
N GLN A 25 -0.96 4.46 -13.40
CA GLN A 25 -0.09 4.06 -12.30
C GLN A 25 -0.75 3.01 -11.41
N LEU A 26 -2.01 3.19 -11.03
CA LEU A 26 -2.74 2.19 -10.25
C LEU A 26 -2.89 0.87 -11.00
N ARG A 27 -3.26 0.90 -12.29
CA ARG A 27 -3.35 -0.33 -13.11
C ARG A 27 -2.02 -1.07 -13.20
N ALA A 28 -0.92 -0.36 -13.39
CA ALA A 28 0.42 -0.94 -13.43
C ALA A 28 0.82 -1.55 -12.08
N ALA A 29 0.50 -0.87 -10.97
CA ALA A 29 0.74 -1.35 -9.62
C ALA A 29 -0.07 -2.63 -9.32
N LEU A 30 -1.35 -2.67 -9.68
CA LEU A 30 -2.19 -3.85 -9.53
C LEU A 30 -1.69 -5.03 -10.35
N ALA A 31 -1.24 -4.80 -11.60
CA ALA A 31 -0.65 -5.82 -12.44
C ALA A 31 0.66 -6.36 -11.85
N HIS A 32 1.47 -5.50 -11.21
CA HIS A 32 2.67 -5.92 -10.50
C HIS A 32 2.34 -6.85 -9.32
N VAL A 33 1.37 -6.46 -8.49
CA VAL A 33 0.92 -7.28 -7.34
C VAL A 33 0.36 -8.61 -7.82
N ALA A 34 -0.47 -8.63 -8.86
CA ALA A 34 -1.06 -9.85 -9.41
C ALA A 34 -0.02 -10.88 -9.86
N LYS A 35 1.15 -10.45 -10.35
CA LYS A 35 2.25 -11.35 -10.70
C LYS A 35 2.90 -12.01 -9.48
N GLN A 36 2.97 -11.30 -8.35
CA GLN A 36 3.56 -11.81 -7.11
C GLN A 36 2.55 -12.56 -6.23
N CYS A 37 1.25 -12.34 -6.47
CA CYS A 37 0.14 -12.80 -5.67
C CYS A 37 -0.99 -13.34 -6.57
N PRO A 38 -0.75 -14.40 -7.36
CA PRO A 38 -1.66 -14.83 -8.44
C PRO A 38 -3.01 -15.33 -7.91
N THR A 39 -3.04 -15.95 -6.76
CA THR A 39 -4.25 -16.59 -6.21
C THR A 39 -5.27 -15.56 -5.72
N TYR A 40 -4.80 -14.47 -5.11
CA TYR A 40 -5.63 -13.45 -4.46
C TYR A 40 -5.42 -12.03 -5.02
N GLY A 41 -4.76 -11.90 -6.14
CA GLY A 41 -4.50 -10.60 -6.76
C GLY A 41 -5.75 -9.77 -7.08
N LYS A 42 -6.94 -10.40 -7.09
CA LYS A 42 -8.24 -9.72 -7.20
C LYS A 42 -8.71 -9.09 -5.88
N ALA A 43 -8.25 -9.58 -4.74
CA ALA A 43 -8.63 -9.11 -3.40
C ALA A 43 -7.69 -8.03 -2.84
N VAL A 44 -6.96 -7.33 -3.71
CA VAL A 44 -6.03 -6.27 -3.30
C VAL A 44 -6.81 -5.07 -2.76
N ASN A 45 -6.55 -4.71 -1.52
CA ASN A 45 -7.12 -3.53 -0.90
C ASN A 45 -6.44 -2.26 -1.45
N ARG A 46 -7.25 -1.40 -2.08
CA ARG A 46 -6.82 -0.15 -2.70
C ARG A 46 -7.02 1.07 -1.80
N SER A 47 -7.50 0.90 -0.58
CA SER A 47 -7.81 2.02 0.32
C SER A 47 -6.60 2.88 0.65
N VAL A 48 -5.40 2.31 0.54
CA VAL A 48 -4.12 3.01 0.73
C VAL A 48 -3.56 3.62 -0.56
N TRP A 49 -4.29 3.57 -1.67
CA TRP A 49 -3.90 4.24 -2.90
C TRP A 49 -4.61 5.58 -3.05
N GLN A 50 -3.86 6.67 -3.17
CA GLN A 50 -4.38 8.01 -3.41
C GLN A 50 -3.84 8.55 -4.72
N ARG A 51 -4.75 8.96 -5.59
CA ARG A 51 -4.39 9.60 -6.87
C ARG A 51 -3.60 10.88 -6.63
N GLY A 52 -2.57 11.08 -7.44
CA GLY A 52 -1.72 12.27 -7.35
C GLY A 52 -0.70 12.27 -6.22
N TRP A 53 -0.73 11.30 -5.34
CA TRP A 53 0.27 11.21 -4.27
C TRP A 53 1.54 10.52 -4.74
N THR A 54 2.67 11.01 -4.23
CA THR A 54 3.99 10.47 -4.55
C THR A 54 4.19 9.07 -3.99
N PHE A 55 3.83 8.87 -2.72
CA PHE A 55 4.01 7.62 -2.01
C PHE A 55 2.68 6.93 -1.77
N ASN A 56 2.56 5.71 -2.28
CA ASN A 56 1.35 4.90 -2.25
C ASN A 56 1.65 3.46 -1.83
N ALA A 57 0.61 2.73 -1.43
CA ALA A 57 0.71 1.33 -1.10
C ALA A 57 -0.52 0.55 -1.61
N LEU A 58 -0.33 -0.75 -1.77
CA LEU A 58 -1.39 -1.73 -1.98
C LEU A 58 -1.22 -2.83 -0.94
N TYR A 59 -2.31 -3.25 -0.34
CA TYR A 59 -2.34 -4.35 0.61
C TYR A 59 -3.02 -5.57 -0.01
N GLY A 60 -2.52 -6.76 0.26
CA GLY A 60 -3.14 -8.01 -0.16
C GLY A 60 -2.71 -9.19 0.70
N ASP A 61 -3.57 -10.19 0.77
CA ASP A 61 -3.30 -11.50 1.32
C ASP A 61 -3.08 -12.47 0.16
N CYS A 62 -1.88 -13.00 0.03
CA CYS A 62 -1.50 -13.82 -1.11
C CYS A 62 -1.86 -15.30 -0.97
N LEU A 63 -2.05 -15.78 0.25
CA LEU A 63 -2.24 -17.20 0.53
C LEU A 63 -3.59 -17.52 1.17
N GLY A 64 -4.41 -16.51 1.48
CA GLY A 64 -5.70 -16.68 2.13
C GLY A 64 -5.61 -17.09 3.61
N ASN A 65 -4.43 -16.98 4.21
CA ASN A 65 -4.13 -17.43 5.57
C ASN A 65 -3.73 -16.29 6.48
N HIS A 66 -4.23 -15.08 6.25
CA HIS A 66 -3.73 -13.87 6.91
C HIS A 66 -2.21 -13.64 6.68
N ASP A 67 -1.72 -14.01 5.50
CA ASP A 67 -0.35 -13.73 5.06
C ASP A 67 -0.31 -12.36 4.35
N GLY A 68 -0.73 -11.33 5.09
CA GLY A 68 -0.80 -9.97 4.61
C GLY A 68 0.56 -9.41 4.20
N ARG A 69 0.57 -8.69 3.08
CA ARG A 69 1.73 -7.97 2.55
C ARG A 69 1.32 -6.60 2.09
N VAL A 70 2.24 -5.66 2.18
CA VAL A 70 2.06 -4.30 1.64
C VAL A 70 3.14 -4.02 0.61
N TRP A 71 2.70 -3.75 -0.62
CA TRP A 71 3.57 -3.31 -1.71
C TRP A 71 3.64 -1.80 -1.70
N LEU A 72 4.85 -1.27 -1.66
CA LEU A 72 5.12 0.17 -1.60
C LEU A 72 5.48 0.69 -3.00
N PHE A 73 4.92 1.84 -3.34
CA PHE A 73 5.09 2.47 -4.65
C PHE A 73 5.43 3.94 -4.51
N VAL A 74 6.37 4.40 -5.34
CA VAL A 74 6.73 5.83 -5.46
C VAL A 74 6.52 6.24 -6.91
N HIS A 75 5.74 7.29 -7.13
CA HIS A 75 5.31 7.73 -8.47
C HIS A 75 4.74 6.58 -9.32
N GLY A 76 4.02 5.64 -8.69
CA GLY A 76 3.45 4.46 -9.34
C GLY A 76 4.44 3.34 -9.65
N ARG A 77 5.72 3.48 -9.32
CA ARG A 77 6.74 2.45 -9.48
C ARG A 77 6.92 1.66 -8.20
N TYR A 78 6.96 0.34 -8.31
CA TYR A 78 7.24 -0.54 -7.18
C TYR A 78 8.64 -0.28 -6.61
N VAL A 79 8.73 -0.14 -5.28
CA VAL A 79 9.99 0.15 -4.56
C VAL A 79 10.30 -0.88 -3.46
N GLY A 80 9.39 -1.80 -3.17
CA GLY A 80 9.62 -2.87 -2.21
C GLY A 80 8.38 -3.27 -1.44
N LEU A 81 8.54 -4.28 -0.59
CA LEU A 81 7.56 -4.70 0.40
C LEU A 81 7.79 -3.98 1.73
N ASP A 82 6.75 -3.91 2.54
CA ASP A 82 6.81 -3.43 3.93
C ASP A 82 7.79 -4.27 4.77
N SER A 83 7.81 -5.59 4.54
CA SER A 83 8.67 -6.52 5.26
C SER A 83 9.08 -7.70 4.37
N LYS A 84 10.15 -8.41 4.76
CA LYS A 84 10.59 -9.64 4.08
C LYS A 84 9.62 -10.80 4.27
N HIS A 85 8.85 -10.78 5.35
CA HIS A 85 7.94 -11.86 5.73
C HIS A 85 6.51 -11.34 5.79
N PRO A 86 5.53 -12.13 5.35
CA PRO A 86 4.14 -11.75 5.51
C PRO A 86 3.77 -11.66 6.99
N SER A 87 2.78 -10.83 7.28
CA SER A 87 2.20 -10.63 8.61
C SER A 87 0.75 -11.10 8.61
N GLY A 88 0.18 -11.34 9.79
CA GLY A 88 -1.20 -11.77 9.90
C GLY A 88 -2.15 -10.73 9.30
N GLU A 89 -2.48 -9.73 10.06
CA GLU A 89 -3.34 -8.63 9.60
C GLU A 89 -2.57 -7.31 9.64
N ILE A 90 -2.71 -6.51 8.57
CA ILE A 90 -2.11 -5.18 8.47
C ILE A 90 -3.21 -4.18 8.12
N ILE A 91 -3.32 -3.11 8.90
CA ILE A 91 -4.31 -2.05 8.72
C ILE A 91 -3.60 -0.73 8.44
N SER A 92 -4.06 0.02 7.45
CA SER A 92 -3.59 1.38 7.25
C SER A 92 -4.27 2.30 8.26
N LEU A 93 -3.48 2.93 9.13
CA LEU A 93 -3.99 3.86 10.15
C LEU A 93 -4.15 5.27 9.59
N TRP A 94 -3.09 5.79 9.04
CA TRP A 94 -3.07 7.12 8.43
C TRP A 94 -1.95 7.22 7.40
N ARG A 95 -1.99 8.28 6.63
CA ARG A 95 -0.97 8.59 5.62
C ARG A 95 -0.95 10.08 5.29
N ASP A 96 0.17 10.53 4.78
CA ASP A 96 0.35 11.80 4.11
C ASP A 96 1.02 11.61 2.74
N LEU A 97 1.44 12.69 2.09
CA LEU A 97 2.08 12.66 0.77
C LEU A 97 3.33 11.77 0.72
N ASN A 98 4.04 11.61 1.83
CA ASN A 98 5.33 10.96 1.90
C ASN A 98 5.43 9.87 2.97
N THR A 99 4.42 9.70 3.82
CA THR A 99 4.44 8.75 4.94
C THR A 99 3.18 7.89 4.94
N ILE A 100 3.37 6.61 5.25
CA ILE A 100 2.28 5.64 5.47
C ILE A 100 2.51 5.00 6.83
N ALA A 101 1.50 4.99 7.69
CA ALA A 101 1.49 4.31 8.98
C ALA A 101 0.62 3.05 8.90
N LEU A 102 1.23 1.92 9.19
CA LEU A 102 0.61 0.60 9.20
C LEU A 102 0.51 0.07 10.62
N LEU A 103 -0.64 -0.46 11.00
CA LEU A 103 -0.83 -1.24 12.22
C LEU A 103 -0.68 -2.72 11.89
N TYR A 104 0.28 -3.36 12.48
CA TYR A 104 0.44 -4.81 12.48
C TYR A 104 -0.32 -5.38 13.67
N VAL A 105 -1.38 -6.13 13.39
CA VAL A 105 -2.17 -6.80 14.41
C VAL A 105 -1.40 -8.02 14.93
N LEU A 106 -1.28 -8.12 16.25
CA LEU A 106 -0.43 -9.14 16.90
C LEU A 106 -1.28 -10.29 17.42
N TYR A 107 -0.95 -11.49 16.96
CA TYR A 107 -1.59 -12.72 17.40
C TYR A 107 -0.73 -13.42 18.46
N ARG A 108 -1.34 -13.87 19.54
CA ARG A 108 -0.72 -14.82 20.48
C ARG A 108 -0.78 -16.23 19.90
N PRO A 109 0.08 -17.16 20.36
CA PRO A 109 0.08 -18.53 19.83
C PRO A 109 -1.26 -19.27 19.95
N SER A 110 -2.07 -18.92 20.96
CA SER A 110 -3.39 -19.51 21.23
C SER A 110 -4.54 -18.80 20.55
N ASP A 111 -4.31 -17.66 19.89
CA ASP A 111 -5.39 -16.87 19.29
C ASP A 111 -6.01 -17.62 18.11
N PRO A 112 -7.35 -17.64 18.02
CA PRO A 112 -8.02 -18.07 16.80
C PRO A 112 -7.74 -17.07 15.67
N MET A 113 -7.91 -17.53 14.42
CA MET A 113 -7.62 -16.71 13.25
C MET A 113 -8.42 -15.39 13.17
N CYS A 114 -9.64 -15.41 13.73
CA CYS A 114 -10.53 -14.24 13.72
C CYS A 114 -10.15 -13.16 14.73
N CYS A 115 -9.40 -13.53 15.80
CA CYS A 115 -9.51 -12.75 17.03
C CYS A 115 -8.14 -12.63 17.71
N ALA A 116 -7.38 -11.64 17.26
CA ALA A 116 -6.07 -11.33 17.82
C ALA A 116 -6.18 -10.71 19.21
N THR A 117 -5.40 -11.19 20.17
CA THR A 117 -5.34 -10.65 21.53
C THR A 117 -3.98 -10.08 21.91
N GLY A 118 -3.03 -10.09 20.99
CA GLY A 118 -1.67 -9.60 21.21
C GLY A 118 -1.49 -8.08 21.13
N GLY A 119 -2.59 -7.35 20.83
CA GLY A 119 -2.52 -5.90 20.60
C GLY A 119 -2.04 -5.55 19.20
N GLY A 120 -1.30 -4.46 19.07
CA GLY A 120 -0.81 -4.00 17.77
C GLY A 120 0.51 -3.25 17.86
N SER A 121 1.22 -3.21 16.74
CA SER A 121 2.46 -2.44 16.57
C SER A 121 2.34 -1.53 15.37
N VAL A 122 2.56 -0.24 15.57
CA VAL A 122 2.52 0.75 14.47
C VAL A 122 3.90 0.88 13.86
N VAL A 123 3.97 0.78 12.54
CA VAL A 123 5.21 0.95 11.77
C VAL A 123 4.99 1.98 10.67
N ARG A 124 5.79 3.03 10.68
CA ARG A 124 5.73 4.10 9.68
C ARG A 124 6.80 3.90 8.62
N TYR A 125 6.41 4.15 7.39
CA TYR A 125 7.30 4.16 6.22
C TYR A 125 7.28 5.56 5.62
N ARG A 126 8.45 6.10 5.28
CA ARG A 126 8.58 7.44 4.70
C ARG A 126 9.40 7.40 3.42
N TRP A 127 8.88 8.09 2.40
CA TRP A 127 9.65 8.46 1.23
C TRP A 127 10.49 9.71 1.52
N THR A 128 11.80 9.63 1.34
CA THR A 128 12.76 10.72 1.65
C THR A 128 13.10 11.57 0.43
N GLY A 129 12.47 11.34 -0.73
CA GLY A 129 12.90 11.90 -2.01
C GLY A 129 13.94 11.04 -2.74
N LYS A 130 14.58 10.09 -2.04
CA LYS A 130 15.60 9.18 -2.61
C LYS A 130 15.28 7.70 -2.39
N ARG A 131 14.75 7.35 -1.22
CA ARG A 131 14.43 5.97 -0.84
C ARG A 131 13.30 5.95 0.16
N VAL A 132 12.62 4.81 0.26
CA VAL A 132 11.70 4.53 1.37
C VAL A 132 12.52 4.06 2.56
N ILE A 133 12.28 4.67 3.71
CA ILE A 133 12.85 4.26 5.00
C ILE A 133 11.73 3.85 5.94
N ARG A 134 12.02 2.89 6.79
CA ARG A 134 11.18 2.51 7.91
C ARG A 134 11.59 3.34 9.13
N LEU A 135 10.61 3.94 9.81
CA LEU A 135 10.86 4.82 10.97
C LEU A 135 10.76 4.08 12.30
N ASP A 136 10.01 2.98 12.35
CA ASP A 136 9.76 2.21 13.57
C ASP A 136 10.19 0.75 13.38
N PRO A 137 10.57 0.03 14.45
CA PRO A 137 10.92 -1.38 14.37
C PRO A 137 9.72 -2.23 13.92
N LEU A 138 10.00 -3.29 13.13
CA LEU A 138 8.98 -4.30 12.85
C LEU A 138 8.69 -5.11 14.12
N PRO A 139 7.44 -5.52 14.33
CA PRO A 139 7.12 -6.42 15.41
C PRO A 139 7.84 -7.78 15.25
N PRO A 140 8.09 -8.52 16.33
CA PRO A 140 8.64 -9.86 16.26
C PRO A 140 7.77 -10.79 15.40
N ARG A 141 8.38 -11.68 14.62
CA ARG A 141 7.66 -12.61 13.74
C ARG A 141 6.64 -13.49 14.47
N THR A 142 6.95 -13.88 15.71
CA THR A 142 6.08 -14.67 16.57
C THR A 142 4.83 -13.93 17.02
N ALA A 143 4.89 -12.60 17.04
CA ALA A 143 3.80 -11.73 17.45
C ALA A 143 2.97 -11.21 16.25
N SER A 144 3.46 -11.32 15.01
CA SER A 144 2.77 -10.83 13.82
C SER A 144 2.20 -11.91 12.93
N ARG A 145 2.53 -13.17 13.19
CA ARG A 145 2.14 -14.31 12.36
C ARG A 145 1.70 -15.49 13.22
N ARG A 146 0.51 -16.02 12.97
CA ARG A 146 0.12 -17.35 13.45
C ARG A 146 0.95 -18.40 12.71
N ARG A 147 1.55 -19.35 13.42
CA ARG A 147 2.07 -20.56 12.79
C ARG A 147 0.91 -21.23 12.05
N PRO A 148 1.07 -21.62 10.77
CA PRO A 148 0.07 -22.48 10.14
C PRO A 148 -0.08 -23.70 11.02
N GLY A 149 -1.26 -23.86 11.65
CA GLY A 149 -1.59 -25.06 12.40
C GLY A 149 -1.48 -26.22 11.43
N ARG A 150 -0.80 -27.29 11.81
CA ARG A 150 -1.05 -28.58 11.21
C ARG A 150 -2.53 -28.85 11.48
N TYR A 151 -3.33 -28.86 10.45
CA TYR A 151 -4.64 -29.47 10.54
C TYR A 151 -4.40 -30.97 10.82
N PRO A 152 -5.14 -31.57 11.76
CA PRO A 152 -5.09 -33.01 11.99
C PRO A 152 -5.52 -33.79 10.75
#